data_bac07587ac2ad3cb3d6ae120eaa4dc7d
#
_entry.id   bac07587ac2ad3cb3d6ae120eaa4dc7d
#
_cell.length_a   1.000
_cell.length_b   1.000
_cell.length_c   1.000
_cell.angle_alpha   90.00
_cell.angle_beta   90.00
_cell.angle_gamma   90.00
#
_symmetry.space_group_name_H-M   'P 1'
#
loop_
_entity.id
_entity.type
_entity.pdbx_description
1 polymer ?
#
loop_
_entity_poly.entity_id
_entity_poly.type
_entity_poly.pdbx_seq_one_letter_code
_entity_poly.pdbx_strand_id
1 'polypeptide(L)'
;MAVTLVNPASLPQVGLYRQVSVATGSRTVYLAGQVARTADGGHVGEGDLAAQVEQAYLNVAAALAEVGATFADVARLTVYFVEWSPEKMGEFVEGVQRAEKKLGVSIQAPLTGIGVAFLAEPDLLVEVEATAVLD
;
A
#
# COMPACT_ATOMS: atom_id res chain seq x y z
N MET A 1 -18.97 -8.76 1.21
CA MET A 1 -17.56 -8.38 1.38
C MET A 1 -17.37 -7.82 2.79
N ALA A 2 -16.25 -8.18 3.43
CA ALA A 2 -15.95 -7.71 4.77
C ALA A 2 -15.68 -6.20 4.84
N VAL A 3 -15.14 -5.62 3.78
CA VAL A 3 -14.76 -4.20 3.75
C VAL A 3 -15.64 -3.43 2.76
N THR A 4 -16.25 -2.36 3.27
CA THR A 4 -17.04 -1.42 2.46
C THR A 4 -16.36 -0.05 2.50
N LEU A 5 -16.13 0.55 1.33
CA LEU A 5 -15.49 1.85 1.23
C LEU A 5 -16.54 2.96 1.12
N VAL A 6 -16.31 4.06 1.85
CA VAL A 6 -17.21 5.21 1.87
C VAL A 6 -16.40 6.49 1.63
N ASN A 7 -16.93 7.35 0.78
CA ASN A 7 -16.28 8.62 0.48
C ASN A 7 -17.25 9.77 0.76
N PRO A 8 -17.29 10.26 2.01
CA PRO A 8 -18.25 11.29 2.42
C PRO A 8 -18.14 12.57 1.56
N ALA A 9 -19.29 13.10 1.17
CA ALA A 9 -19.31 14.31 0.35
C ALA A 9 -18.73 15.53 1.06
N SER A 10 -18.70 15.51 2.39
CA SER A 10 -18.15 16.59 3.22
C SER A 10 -16.62 16.61 3.27
N LEU A 11 -15.96 15.60 2.69
CA LEU A 11 -14.49 15.51 2.66
C LEU A 11 -13.98 15.62 1.23
N PRO A 12 -12.71 16.01 1.04
CA PRO A 12 -12.13 16.06 -0.30
C PRO A 12 -12.22 14.71 -1.00
N GLN A 13 -12.59 14.73 -2.27
CA GLN A 13 -12.66 13.54 -3.11
C GLN A 13 -11.29 13.32 -3.75
N VAL A 14 -10.60 12.27 -3.34
CA VAL A 14 -9.26 11.94 -3.82
C VAL A 14 -9.35 10.64 -4.63
N GLY A 15 -8.81 10.65 -5.85
CA GLY A 15 -8.89 9.48 -6.74
C GLY A 15 -8.04 8.30 -6.29
N LEU A 16 -7.05 8.54 -5.42
CA LEU A 16 -6.08 7.54 -5.00
C LEU A 16 -6.60 6.60 -3.90
N TYR A 17 -7.54 7.08 -3.08
CA TYR A 17 -8.10 6.30 -1.96
C TYR A 17 -9.49 6.81 -1.62
N ARG A 18 -10.23 6.02 -0.81
CA ARG A 18 -11.46 6.47 -0.19
C ARG A 18 -11.17 6.92 1.24
N GLN A 19 -11.99 7.82 1.75
CA GLN A 19 -11.77 8.44 3.06
C GLN A 19 -12.03 7.49 4.23
N VAL A 20 -12.95 6.53 4.06
CA VAL A 20 -13.41 5.67 5.15
C VAL A 20 -13.55 4.23 4.64
N SER A 21 -13.18 3.28 5.47
CA SER A 21 -13.57 1.88 5.32
C SER A 21 -14.37 1.44 6.54
N VAL A 22 -15.39 0.62 6.30
CA VAL A 22 -16.12 -0.08 7.36
C VAL A 22 -15.86 -1.57 7.16
N ALA A 23 -15.30 -2.21 8.17
CA ALA A 23 -14.92 -3.61 8.08
C ALA A 23 -15.68 -4.44 9.11
N THR A 24 -16.24 -5.56 8.65
CA THR A 24 -16.92 -6.54 9.51
C THR A 24 -16.47 -7.92 9.07
N GLY A 25 -15.95 -8.69 10.01
CA GLY A 25 -15.48 -10.05 9.72
C GLY A 25 -14.92 -10.70 10.96
N SER A 26 -14.66 -12.00 10.87
CA SER A 26 -14.20 -12.78 12.01
C SER A 26 -12.67 -12.84 12.14
N ARG A 27 -11.94 -12.42 11.12
CA ARG A 27 -10.47 -12.49 11.10
C ARG A 27 -9.88 -11.16 10.69
N THR A 28 -8.96 -10.65 11.51
CA THR A 28 -8.18 -9.47 11.18
C THR A 28 -6.76 -9.89 10.83
N VAL A 29 -6.27 -9.37 9.72
CA VAL A 29 -4.93 -9.69 9.20
C VAL A 29 -4.05 -8.45 9.32
N TYR A 30 -2.94 -8.60 10.01
CA TYR A 30 -1.94 -7.54 10.17
C TYR A 30 -0.69 -7.93 9.39
N LEU A 31 -0.32 -7.12 8.41
CA LEU A 31 0.91 -7.33 7.67
C LEU A 31 2.05 -6.52 8.28
N ALA A 32 3.23 -7.14 8.33
CA ALA A 32 4.44 -6.35 8.55
C ALA A 32 4.63 -5.38 7.40
N GLY A 33 5.33 -4.28 7.64
CA GLY A 33 5.66 -3.34 6.59
C GLY A 33 6.43 -4.02 5.46
N GLN A 34 6.01 -3.80 4.22
CA GLN A 34 6.64 -4.38 3.04
C GLN A 34 7.50 -3.36 2.33
N VAL A 35 8.65 -3.78 1.88
CA VAL A 35 9.67 -2.94 1.25
C VAL A 35 10.12 -3.54 -0.08
N ALA A 36 10.94 -2.79 -0.83
CA ALA A 36 11.37 -3.17 -2.17
C ALA A 36 12.49 -4.25 -2.11
N ARG A 37 12.08 -5.45 -1.78
CA ARG A 37 12.93 -6.65 -1.72
C ARG A 37 12.25 -7.81 -2.42
N THR A 38 13.06 -8.64 -3.08
CA THR A 38 12.57 -9.91 -3.62
C THR A 38 12.55 -10.97 -2.51
N ALA A 39 11.99 -12.16 -2.81
CA ALA A 39 11.87 -13.24 -1.83
C ALA A 39 13.22 -13.68 -1.24
N ASP A 40 14.30 -13.60 -2.03
CA ASP A 40 15.65 -13.93 -1.57
C ASP A 40 16.41 -12.75 -0.97
N GLY A 41 15.73 -11.62 -0.77
CA GLY A 41 16.32 -10.41 -0.18
C GLY A 41 17.00 -9.49 -1.18
N GLY A 42 16.88 -9.75 -2.49
CA GLY A 42 17.46 -8.89 -3.52
C GLY A 42 16.85 -7.49 -3.53
N HIS A 43 17.68 -6.49 -3.82
CA HIS A 43 17.24 -5.10 -3.89
C HIS A 43 16.51 -4.82 -5.20
N VAL A 44 15.45 -4.01 -5.13
CA VAL A 44 14.67 -3.60 -6.30
C VAL A 44 14.59 -2.08 -6.30
N GLY A 45 14.89 -1.48 -7.45
CA GLY A 45 14.65 -0.05 -7.67
C GLY A 45 15.47 0.89 -6.81
N GLU A 46 16.76 0.63 -6.60
CA GLU A 46 17.62 1.59 -5.89
C GLU A 46 17.55 2.96 -6.56
N GLY A 47 17.22 3.99 -5.77
CA GLY A 47 17.09 5.35 -6.28
C GLY A 47 15.83 5.60 -7.11
N ASP A 48 14.93 4.63 -7.24
CA ASP A 48 13.74 4.71 -8.09
C ASP A 48 12.49 4.48 -7.22
N LEU A 49 11.84 5.58 -6.81
CA LEU A 49 10.68 5.50 -5.93
C LEU A 49 9.52 4.73 -6.58
N ALA A 50 9.22 4.98 -7.84
CA ALA A 50 8.10 4.30 -8.52
C ALA A 50 8.31 2.78 -8.53
N ALA A 51 9.53 2.32 -8.83
CA ALA A 51 9.86 0.89 -8.83
C ALA A 51 9.76 0.29 -7.43
N GLN A 52 10.21 1.03 -6.42
CA GLN A 52 10.11 0.56 -5.03
C GLN A 52 8.66 0.50 -4.55
N VAL A 53 7.83 1.48 -4.89
CA VAL A 53 6.40 1.47 -4.56
C VAL A 53 5.72 0.27 -5.21
N GLU A 54 5.98 0.05 -6.48
CA GLU A 54 5.43 -1.11 -7.20
C GLU A 54 5.78 -2.41 -6.48
N GLN A 55 7.06 -2.62 -6.16
CA GLN A 55 7.50 -3.86 -5.50
C GLN A 55 6.90 -4.02 -4.11
N ALA A 56 6.85 -2.94 -3.32
CA ALA A 56 6.25 -3.00 -1.99
C ALA A 56 4.76 -3.38 -2.05
N TYR A 57 4.02 -2.81 -2.99
CA TYR A 57 2.61 -3.15 -3.18
C TYR A 57 2.43 -4.60 -3.67
N LEU A 58 3.30 -5.08 -4.56
CA LEU A 58 3.27 -6.48 -4.98
C LEU A 58 3.56 -7.42 -3.82
N ASN A 59 4.46 -7.03 -2.92
CA ASN A 59 4.77 -7.81 -1.71
C ASN A 59 3.58 -7.83 -0.75
N VAL A 60 2.86 -6.71 -0.61
CA VAL A 60 1.60 -6.68 0.15
C VAL A 60 0.61 -7.67 -0.44
N ALA A 61 0.44 -7.65 -1.76
CA ALA A 61 -0.45 -8.59 -2.44
C ALA A 61 -0.07 -10.05 -2.20
N ALA A 62 1.24 -10.36 -2.23
CA ALA A 62 1.73 -11.72 -1.97
C ALA A 62 1.43 -12.17 -0.55
N ALA A 63 1.63 -11.29 0.43
CA ALA A 63 1.32 -11.58 1.83
C ALA A 63 -0.18 -11.80 2.04
N LEU A 64 -1.01 -10.96 1.43
CA LEU A 64 -2.47 -11.10 1.48
C LEU A 64 -2.92 -12.44 0.86
N ALA A 65 -2.36 -12.79 -0.29
CA ALA A 65 -2.72 -14.02 -1.00
C ALA A 65 -2.45 -15.27 -0.15
N GLU A 66 -1.39 -15.26 0.64
CA GLU A 66 -1.03 -16.40 1.50
C GLU A 66 -2.11 -16.72 2.54
N VAL A 67 -2.88 -15.71 2.95
CA VAL A 67 -3.98 -15.89 3.92
C VAL A 67 -5.36 -15.84 3.27
N GLY A 68 -5.41 -15.91 1.93
CA GLY A 68 -6.68 -15.94 1.20
C GLY A 68 -7.32 -14.57 1.02
N ALA A 69 -6.54 -13.49 1.12
CA ALA A 69 -7.04 -12.12 0.98
C ALA A 69 -6.54 -11.46 -0.30
N THR A 70 -7.18 -10.36 -0.66
CA THR A 70 -6.76 -9.48 -1.75
C THR A 70 -6.81 -8.02 -1.26
N PHE A 71 -6.41 -7.07 -2.09
CA PHE A 71 -6.56 -5.66 -1.75
C PHE A 71 -8.01 -5.23 -1.49
N ALA A 72 -8.99 -5.97 -1.99
CA ALA A 72 -10.41 -5.71 -1.70
C ALA A 72 -10.75 -5.92 -0.21
N ASP A 73 -9.93 -6.69 0.49
CA ASP A 73 -10.11 -6.98 1.92
C ASP A 73 -9.33 -6.02 2.81
N VAL A 74 -8.54 -5.12 2.24
CA VAL A 74 -7.72 -4.18 3.00
C VAL A 74 -8.58 -3.06 3.55
N ALA A 75 -8.52 -2.87 4.85
CA ALA A 75 -9.26 -1.82 5.55
C ALA A 75 -8.43 -0.53 5.69
N ARG A 76 -7.11 -0.63 5.69
CA ARG A 76 -6.23 0.52 5.85
C ARG A 76 -4.84 0.24 5.29
N LEU A 77 -4.28 1.27 4.65
CA LEU A 77 -2.88 1.30 4.21
C LEU A 77 -2.17 2.46 4.91
N THR A 78 -0.95 2.21 5.37
CA THR A 78 -0.04 3.25 5.83
C THR A 78 1.24 3.15 5.01
N VAL A 79 1.66 4.27 4.44
CA VAL A 79 2.84 4.32 3.58
C VAL A 79 3.86 5.29 4.21
N TYR A 80 5.07 4.80 4.42
CA TYR A 80 6.16 5.57 5.00
C TYR A 80 7.15 5.92 3.90
N PHE A 81 7.53 7.21 3.82
CA PHE A 81 8.44 7.71 2.79
C PHE A 81 9.69 8.32 3.43
N VAL A 82 10.84 7.98 2.88
CA VAL A 82 12.10 8.66 3.21
C VAL A 82 12.28 9.82 2.22
N GLU A 83 12.70 10.97 2.72
CA GLU A 83 12.98 12.17 1.90
C GLU A 83 11.78 12.58 1.03
N TRP A 84 10.60 12.56 1.62
CA TRP A 84 9.40 12.95 0.88
C TRP A 84 9.41 14.42 0.47
N SER A 85 8.90 14.68 -0.72
CA SER A 85 8.57 16.04 -1.18
C SER A 85 7.33 15.96 -2.07
N PRO A 86 6.55 17.05 -2.22
CA PRO A 86 5.34 17.02 -3.04
C PRO A 86 5.57 16.61 -4.50
N GLU A 87 6.76 16.89 -5.03
CA GLU A 87 7.12 16.51 -6.40
C GLU A 87 7.15 15.00 -6.60
N LYS A 88 7.31 14.23 -5.53
CA LYS A 88 7.36 12.77 -5.59
C LYS A 88 5.99 12.09 -5.69
N MET A 89 4.90 12.86 -5.55
CA MET A 89 3.56 12.29 -5.63
C MET A 89 3.32 11.57 -6.95
N GLY A 90 3.80 12.12 -8.08
CA GLY A 90 3.66 11.48 -9.38
C GLY A 90 4.34 10.11 -9.44
N GLU A 91 5.52 9.98 -8.85
CA GLU A 91 6.24 8.70 -8.81
C GLU A 91 5.51 7.67 -7.94
N PHE A 92 4.95 8.13 -6.82
CA PHE A 92 4.16 7.25 -5.95
C PHE A 92 2.93 6.72 -6.70
N VAL A 93 2.17 7.61 -7.33
CA VAL A 93 0.98 7.23 -8.10
C VAL A 93 1.36 6.27 -9.23
N GLU A 94 2.46 6.53 -9.95
CA GLU A 94 2.93 5.65 -11.01
C GLU A 94 3.24 4.25 -10.49
N GLY A 95 3.92 4.15 -9.35
CA GLY A 95 4.23 2.85 -8.73
C GLY A 95 2.97 2.07 -8.35
N VAL A 96 2.00 2.75 -7.75
CA VAL A 96 0.70 2.14 -7.40
C VAL A 96 -0.01 1.65 -8.67
N GLN A 97 -0.06 2.48 -9.72
CA GLN A 97 -0.72 2.11 -10.98
C GLN A 97 -0.06 0.91 -11.65
N ARG A 98 1.27 0.82 -11.61
CA ARG A 98 1.98 -0.37 -12.13
C ARG A 98 1.57 -1.63 -11.38
N ALA A 99 1.47 -1.57 -10.05
CA ALA A 99 1.03 -2.69 -9.24
C ALA A 99 -0.43 -3.06 -9.55
N GLU A 100 -1.31 -2.06 -9.62
CA GLU A 100 -2.72 -2.28 -9.98
C GLU A 100 -2.85 -3.00 -11.32
N LYS A 101 -2.08 -2.58 -12.31
CA LYS A 101 -2.11 -3.19 -13.64
C LYS A 101 -1.66 -4.64 -13.60
N LYS A 102 -0.58 -4.95 -12.88
CA LYS A 102 -0.06 -6.32 -12.75
C LYS A 102 -1.03 -7.22 -11.99
N LEU A 103 -1.71 -6.69 -10.98
CA LEU A 103 -2.62 -7.45 -10.13
C LEU A 103 -4.04 -7.51 -10.69
N GLY A 104 -4.39 -6.66 -11.64
CA GLY A 104 -5.73 -6.58 -12.20
C GLY A 104 -6.76 -6.06 -11.19
N VAL A 105 -6.36 -5.17 -10.29
CA VAL A 105 -7.23 -4.64 -9.23
C VAL A 105 -7.10 -3.12 -9.14
N SER A 106 -8.11 -2.48 -8.54
CA SER A 106 -8.05 -1.07 -8.14
C SER A 106 -7.83 -1.02 -6.63
N ILE A 107 -6.83 -0.28 -6.20
CA ILE A 107 -6.47 -0.17 -4.78
C ILE A 107 -7.00 1.16 -4.27
N GLN A 108 -8.06 1.11 -3.45
CA GLN A 108 -8.80 2.30 -3.01
C GLN A 108 -8.95 2.39 -1.49
N ALA A 109 -8.31 1.51 -0.73
CA ALA A 109 -8.38 1.52 0.73
C ALA A 109 -7.90 2.87 1.29
N PRO A 110 -8.45 3.30 2.43
CA PRO A 110 -7.95 4.50 3.11
C PRO A 110 -6.44 4.41 3.31
N LEU A 111 -5.75 5.51 2.97
CA LEU A 111 -4.30 5.56 2.96
C LEU A 111 -3.81 6.79 3.71
N THR A 112 -2.81 6.60 4.57
CA THR A 112 -2.11 7.71 5.21
C THR A 112 -0.64 7.62 4.83
N GLY A 113 -0.08 8.73 4.31
CA GLY A 113 1.33 8.83 3.98
C GLY A 113 2.08 9.57 5.09
N ILE A 114 3.22 9.05 5.50
CA ILE A 114 4.02 9.59 6.60
C ILE A 114 5.48 9.69 6.14
N GLY A 115 6.06 10.87 6.28
CA GLY A 115 7.50 11.06 6.06
C GLY A 115 8.27 10.58 7.28
N VAL A 116 9.36 9.83 7.05
CA VAL A 116 10.24 9.33 8.12
C VAL A 116 11.68 9.67 7.79
N ALA A 117 12.52 9.72 8.83
CA ALA A 117 13.93 10.07 8.65
C ALA A 117 14.70 8.97 7.90
N PHE A 118 14.39 7.71 8.18
CA PHE A 118 15.03 6.55 7.55
C PHE A 118 14.15 5.31 7.73
N LEU A 119 14.45 4.28 6.96
CA LEU A 119 13.87 2.95 7.10
C LEU A 119 14.97 1.96 7.49
N ALA A 120 14.65 0.67 7.55
CA ALA A 120 15.55 -0.34 8.07
C ALA A 120 16.88 -0.44 7.32
N GLU A 121 16.90 -0.13 6.02
CA GLU A 121 18.11 -0.16 5.21
C GLU A 121 18.25 1.13 4.39
N PRO A 122 19.49 1.57 4.07
CA PRO A 122 19.72 2.91 3.51
C PRO A 122 19.20 3.11 2.08
N ASP A 123 18.98 2.06 1.31
CA ASP A 123 18.43 2.18 -0.04
C ASP A 123 16.91 2.28 -0.07
N LEU A 124 16.24 1.97 1.04
CA LEU A 124 14.77 1.95 1.09
C LEU A 124 14.20 3.36 1.10
N LEU A 125 13.32 3.64 0.15
CA LEU A 125 12.62 4.93 0.00
C LEU A 125 11.18 4.88 0.48
N VAL A 126 10.61 3.67 0.59
CA VAL A 126 9.19 3.49 0.91
C VAL A 126 8.97 2.18 1.64
N GLU A 127 8.01 2.18 2.54
CA GLU A 127 7.52 0.98 3.22
C GLU A 127 6.00 1.06 3.29
N VAL A 128 5.32 -0.06 3.06
CA VAL A 128 3.85 -0.13 3.03
C VAL A 128 3.37 -1.17 4.02
N GLU A 129 2.50 -0.76 4.94
CA GLU A 129 1.83 -1.72 5.83
C GLU A 129 0.33 -1.70 5.56
N ALA A 130 -0.31 -2.83 5.78
CA ALA A 130 -1.73 -3.01 5.53
C ALA A 130 -2.39 -3.78 6.66
N THR A 131 -3.66 -3.45 6.89
CA THR A 131 -4.55 -4.21 7.76
C THR A 131 -5.73 -4.65 6.92
N ALA A 132 -6.06 -5.93 6.95
CA ALA A 132 -7.18 -6.50 6.20
C ALA A 132 -8.15 -7.20 7.14
N VAL A 133 -9.40 -7.36 6.70
CA VAL A 133 -10.43 -8.05 7.46
C VAL A 133 -11.11 -9.07 6.54
N LEU A 134 -11.21 -10.30 7.02
CA LEU A 134 -11.83 -11.42 6.31
C LEU A 134 -13.04 -11.94 7.08
N ASP A 135 -13.99 -12.49 6.34
CA ASP A 135 -15.16 -13.15 6.91
C ASP A 135 -14.82 -14.42 7.68
#